data_fa40f9f730ad6d85c33d1fed7706bf4d
#
_entry.id   fa40f9f730ad6d85c33d1fed7706bf4d
#
_cell.length_a   1.000
_cell.length_b   1.000
_cell.length_c   1.000
_cell.angle_alpha   90.00
_cell.angle_beta   90.00
_cell.angle_gamma   90.00
#
_symmetry.space_group_name_H-M   'P 1'
#
loop_
_entity.id
_entity.type
_entity.pdbx_description
1 polymer ?
#
loop_
_entity_poly.entity_id
_entity_poly.type
_entity_poly.pdbx_seq_one_letter_code
_entity_poly.pdbx_strand_id
1 'polypeptide(L)'
;MNRPIGDSSRFRLEFDWTGTRDITGFLTLPTLIDYMSDISDSGWAGIAVRNHALAVEARDLICQALDLETACPVGMIGSLATICLPGLQNITVNGYQSTDPLKEILRQEYGIEVSLSVWASPAGRYLRISAQLYNSLQDYERLINALQLELGYSQ
;
A
#
# COMPACT_ATOMS: atom_id res chain seq x y z
N MET A 1 41.75 -4.54 -5.04
CA MET A 1 40.66 -4.64 -6.02
C MET A 1 40.38 -6.14 -6.23
N ASN A 2 39.30 -6.66 -5.62
CA ASN A 2 38.96 -8.08 -5.76
C ASN A 2 38.50 -8.36 -7.20
N ARG A 3 39.21 -9.23 -7.89
CA ARG A 3 38.77 -9.73 -9.19
C ARG A 3 37.63 -10.75 -8.98
N PRO A 4 36.61 -10.74 -9.84
CA PRO A 4 35.58 -11.78 -9.82
C PRO A 4 36.21 -13.17 -9.95
N ILE A 5 35.76 -14.12 -9.12
CA ILE A 5 36.16 -15.51 -9.24
C ILE A 5 35.21 -16.17 -10.24
N GLY A 6 35.75 -16.57 -11.40
CA GLY A 6 34.94 -17.14 -12.49
C GLY A 6 34.08 -16.11 -13.23
N ASP A 7 32.93 -16.54 -13.79
CA ASP A 7 32.00 -15.72 -14.58
C ASP A 7 31.05 -14.86 -13.74
N SER A 8 31.27 -14.77 -12.42
CA SER A 8 30.41 -13.99 -11.54
C SER A 8 30.69 -12.49 -11.67
N SER A 9 29.66 -11.70 -11.89
CA SER A 9 29.78 -10.24 -11.90
C SER A 9 30.15 -9.72 -10.50
N ARG A 10 30.75 -8.53 -10.42
CA ARG A 10 31.05 -7.87 -9.16
C ARG A 10 29.79 -7.72 -8.27
N PHE A 11 28.65 -7.38 -8.90
CA PHE A 11 27.36 -7.30 -8.22
C PHE A 11 27.00 -8.61 -7.50
N ARG A 12 27.12 -9.74 -8.19
CA ARG A 12 26.84 -11.05 -7.59
C ARG A 12 27.79 -11.40 -6.45
N LEU A 13 29.06 -11.08 -6.60
CA LEU A 13 30.06 -11.32 -5.54
C LEU A 13 29.81 -10.49 -4.29
N GLU A 14 29.26 -9.29 -4.44
CA GLU A 14 28.97 -8.41 -3.31
C GLU A 14 27.60 -8.70 -2.68
N PHE A 15 26.60 -9.16 -3.45
CA PHE A 15 25.22 -9.26 -3.01
C PHE A 15 24.63 -10.68 -2.93
N ASP A 16 25.20 -11.69 -3.61
CA ASP A 16 24.69 -13.07 -3.53
C ASP A 16 24.89 -13.66 -2.13
N TRP A 17 25.93 -13.24 -1.42
CA TRP A 17 26.19 -13.65 -0.04
C TRP A 17 26.35 -12.44 0.88
N THR A 18 25.31 -12.09 1.59
CA THR A 18 25.29 -10.95 2.53
C THR A 18 25.46 -11.37 3.99
N GLY A 19 25.96 -12.56 4.24
CA GLY A 19 26.09 -13.18 5.54
C GLY A 19 25.09 -14.31 5.78
N THR A 20 25.28 -15.04 6.88
CA THR A 20 24.35 -16.11 7.29
C THR A 20 23.02 -15.50 7.69
N ARG A 21 21.94 -15.95 7.05
CA ARG A 21 20.57 -15.51 7.32
C ARG A 21 19.59 -16.66 7.14
N ASP A 22 18.41 -16.51 7.69
CA ASP A 22 17.31 -17.41 7.43
C ASP A 22 16.85 -17.26 5.97
N ILE A 23 16.93 -18.35 5.21
CA ILE A 23 16.50 -18.41 3.80
C ILE A 23 15.13 -19.02 3.62
N THR A 24 14.44 -19.38 4.70
CA THR A 24 13.12 -20.06 4.67
C THR A 24 12.11 -19.30 3.82
N GLY A 25 12.08 -17.96 3.94
CA GLY A 25 11.20 -17.11 3.13
C GLY A 25 11.42 -17.26 1.62
N PHE A 26 12.66 -17.49 1.16
CA PHE A 26 12.93 -17.72 -0.26
C PHE A 26 12.53 -19.14 -0.69
N LEU A 27 12.72 -20.13 0.19
CA LEU A 27 12.36 -21.52 -0.10
C LEU A 27 10.85 -21.73 -0.20
N THR A 28 10.04 -20.88 0.42
CA THR A 28 8.57 -20.94 0.34
C THR A 28 8.00 -20.28 -0.91
N LEU A 29 8.79 -19.48 -1.66
CA LEU A 29 8.28 -18.76 -2.86
C LEU A 29 7.68 -19.66 -3.93
N PRO A 30 8.28 -20.80 -4.32
CA PRO A 30 7.65 -21.69 -5.30
C PRO A 30 6.26 -22.15 -4.85
N THR A 31 6.13 -22.63 -3.61
CA THR A 31 4.86 -23.06 -3.04
C THR A 31 3.83 -21.92 -3.00
N LEU A 32 4.26 -20.68 -2.67
CA LEU A 32 3.39 -19.51 -2.69
C LEU A 32 2.90 -19.22 -4.11
N ILE A 33 3.77 -19.31 -5.11
CA ILE A 33 3.42 -19.06 -6.51
C ILE A 33 2.39 -20.08 -6.98
N ASP A 34 2.59 -21.36 -6.70
CA ASP A 34 1.67 -22.43 -7.04
C ASP A 34 0.32 -22.25 -6.32
N TYR A 35 0.34 -22.04 -5.00
CA TYR A 35 -0.86 -21.78 -4.21
C TYR A 35 -1.70 -20.62 -4.74
N MET A 36 -1.04 -19.49 -5.04
CA MET A 36 -1.74 -18.32 -5.56
C MET A 36 -2.27 -18.54 -6.99
N SER A 37 -1.63 -19.41 -7.78
CA SER A 37 -2.11 -19.78 -9.10
C SER A 37 -3.39 -20.63 -9.00
N ASP A 38 -3.52 -21.44 -7.95
CA ASP A 38 -4.62 -22.39 -7.77
C ASP A 38 -5.81 -21.79 -7.00
N ILE A 39 -5.61 -20.74 -6.22
CA ILE A 39 -6.66 -20.13 -5.38
C ILE A 39 -7.76 -19.42 -6.19
N SER A 40 -7.51 -19.16 -7.47
CA SER A 40 -8.45 -18.53 -8.39
C SER A 40 -8.42 -19.24 -9.73
N ASP A 41 -9.60 -19.55 -10.29
CA ASP A 41 -9.73 -20.17 -11.62
C ASP A 41 -9.04 -19.38 -12.74
N SER A 42 -8.88 -18.09 -12.55
CA SER A 42 -8.18 -17.18 -13.50
C SER A 42 -6.69 -16.96 -13.14
N GLY A 43 -6.16 -17.65 -12.13
CA GLY A 43 -4.78 -17.59 -11.70
C GLY A 43 -4.30 -16.17 -11.37
N TRP A 44 -3.01 -15.94 -11.42
CA TRP A 44 -2.38 -14.64 -11.11
C TRP A 44 -2.92 -13.48 -11.93
N ALA A 45 -3.19 -13.70 -13.22
CA ALA A 45 -3.70 -12.65 -14.10
C ALA A 45 -5.09 -12.16 -13.65
N GLY A 46 -5.97 -13.08 -13.30
CA GLY A 46 -7.30 -12.75 -12.79
C GLY A 46 -7.23 -12.05 -11.41
N ILE A 47 -6.34 -12.50 -10.53
CA ILE A 47 -6.09 -11.84 -9.25
C ILE A 47 -5.63 -10.39 -9.46
N ALA A 48 -4.69 -10.17 -10.37
CA ALA A 48 -4.18 -8.83 -10.68
C ALA A 48 -5.28 -7.91 -11.23
N VAL A 49 -6.10 -8.40 -12.16
CA VAL A 49 -7.24 -7.65 -12.75
C VAL A 49 -8.27 -7.29 -11.67
N ARG A 50 -8.66 -8.27 -10.84
CA ARG A 50 -9.60 -8.04 -9.74
C ARG A 50 -9.09 -7.01 -8.74
N ASN A 51 -7.84 -7.17 -8.28
CA ASN A 51 -7.26 -6.28 -7.30
C ASN A 51 -7.08 -4.86 -7.85
N HIS A 52 -6.71 -4.72 -9.13
CA HIS A 52 -6.66 -3.45 -9.81
C HIS A 52 -8.05 -2.78 -9.85
N ALA A 53 -9.07 -3.50 -10.30
CA ALA A 53 -10.43 -2.96 -10.38
C ALA A 53 -10.92 -2.49 -9.00
N LEU A 54 -10.73 -3.31 -7.96
CA LEU A 54 -11.11 -2.96 -6.59
C LEU A 54 -10.34 -1.75 -6.06
N ALA A 55 -9.04 -1.64 -6.34
CA ALA A 55 -8.23 -0.50 -5.91
C ALA A 55 -8.67 0.82 -6.58
N VAL A 56 -9.02 0.77 -7.87
CA VAL A 56 -9.52 1.93 -8.62
C VAL A 56 -10.89 2.34 -8.10
N GLU A 57 -11.82 1.41 -7.96
CA GLU A 57 -13.17 1.68 -7.46
C GLU A 57 -13.15 2.26 -6.04
N ALA A 58 -12.37 1.65 -5.14
CA ALA A 58 -12.21 2.13 -3.77
C ALA A 58 -11.60 3.54 -3.71
N ARG A 59 -10.58 3.83 -4.53
CA ARG A 59 -10.01 5.18 -4.64
C ARG A 59 -11.06 6.18 -5.08
N ASP A 60 -11.82 5.86 -6.12
CA ASP A 60 -12.80 6.77 -6.70
C ASP A 60 -13.94 7.05 -5.71
N LEU A 61 -14.41 6.04 -4.98
CA LEU A 61 -15.39 6.21 -3.91
C LEU A 61 -14.88 7.09 -2.77
N ILE A 62 -13.65 6.88 -2.31
CA ILE A 62 -13.04 7.72 -1.26
C ILE A 62 -12.90 9.17 -1.74
N CYS A 63 -12.38 9.37 -2.96
CA CYS A 63 -12.23 10.70 -3.53
C CYS A 63 -13.59 11.41 -3.69
N GLN A 64 -14.62 10.71 -4.16
CA GLN A 64 -15.97 11.24 -4.29
C GLN A 64 -16.58 11.60 -2.91
N ALA A 65 -16.44 10.72 -1.92
CA ALA A 65 -17.03 10.91 -0.60
C ALA A 65 -16.40 12.06 0.18
N LEU A 66 -15.14 12.40 -0.11
CA LEU A 66 -14.38 13.46 0.56
C LEU A 66 -14.16 14.69 -0.34
N ASP A 67 -14.77 14.75 -1.52
CA ASP A 67 -14.61 15.83 -2.51
C ASP A 67 -13.12 16.12 -2.82
N LEU A 68 -12.39 15.05 -3.15
CA LEU A 68 -10.96 15.09 -3.44
C LEU A 68 -10.65 14.75 -4.90
N GLU A 69 -9.60 15.36 -5.43
CA GLU A 69 -9.07 14.99 -6.74
C GLU A 69 -8.26 13.69 -6.66
N THR A 70 -8.24 12.93 -7.76
CA THR A 70 -7.42 11.73 -7.86
C THR A 70 -5.94 12.08 -8.00
N ALA A 71 -5.07 11.45 -7.22
CA ALA A 71 -3.64 11.75 -7.17
C ALA A 71 -2.87 11.34 -8.45
N CYS A 72 -3.39 10.39 -9.23
CA CYS A 72 -2.74 9.90 -10.45
C CYS A 72 -3.75 9.27 -11.43
N PRO A 73 -3.41 9.17 -12.73
CA PRO A 73 -4.22 8.46 -13.72
C PRO A 73 -4.37 6.97 -13.39
N VAL A 74 -5.49 6.37 -13.81
CA VAL A 74 -5.81 4.93 -13.61
C VAL A 74 -4.68 4.02 -14.11
N GLY A 75 -4.06 4.34 -15.24
CA GLY A 75 -2.95 3.55 -15.80
C GLY A 75 -1.68 3.47 -14.94
N MET A 76 -1.58 4.26 -13.87
CA MET A 76 -0.48 4.21 -12.90
C MET A 76 -0.82 3.39 -11.64
N ILE A 77 -2.03 2.85 -11.55
CA ILE A 77 -2.49 2.07 -10.40
C ILE A 77 -2.25 0.58 -10.67
N GLY A 78 -1.70 -0.11 -9.68
CA GLY A 78 -1.70 -1.57 -9.61
C GLY A 78 -2.80 -2.07 -8.68
N SER A 79 -2.42 -2.75 -7.61
CA SER A 79 -3.30 -3.16 -6.51
C SER A 79 -3.29 -2.18 -5.34
N LEU A 80 -2.64 -1.04 -5.50
CA LEU A 80 -2.48 0.01 -4.49
C LEU A 80 -2.89 1.34 -5.09
N ALA A 81 -3.61 2.16 -4.33
CA ALA A 81 -3.94 3.53 -4.71
C ALA A 81 -3.60 4.51 -3.57
N THR A 82 -3.21 5.72 -3.96
CA THR A 82 -2.88 6.80 -3.03
C THR A 82 -3.90 7.91 -3.16
N ILE A 83 -4.37 8.41 -2.02
CA ILE A 83 -5.31 9.53 -1.89
C ILE A 83 -4.61 10.64 -1.11
N CYS A 84 -4.67 11.88 -1.62
CA CYS A 84 -4.16 13.04 -0.91
C CYS A 84 -5.24 13.56 0.04
N LEU A 85 -5.02 13.40 1.35
CA LEU A 85 -5.96 13.86 2.37
C LEU A 85 -5.71 15.32 2.76
N PRO A 86 -6.74 16.05 3.17
CA PRO A 86 -6.61 17.39 3.74
C PRO A 86 -6.03 17.36 5.17
N GLY A 87 -5.75 18.55 5.73
CA GLY A 87 -5.47 18.69 7.17
C GLY A 87 -4.01 18.49 7.57
N LEU A 88 -3.09 19.09 6.82
CA LEU A 88 -1.65 19.07 7.15
C LEU A 88 -1.26 19.93 8.35
N GLN A 89 -2.13 20.86 8.77
CA GLN A 89 -1.78 21.96 9.69
C GLN A 89 -1.41 21.48 11.10
N ASN A 90 -1.84 20.29 11.51
CA ASN A 90 -1.65 19.77 12.86
C ASN A 90 -0.65 18.60 12.93
N ILE A 91 0.10 18.36 11.85
CA ILE A 91 1.00 17.22 11.76
C ILE A 91 2.44 17.71 11.82
N THR A 92 3.16 17.29 12.85
CA THR A 92 4.59 17.61 12.97
C THR A 92 5.40 16.59 12.19
N VAL A 93 6.14 17.06 11.20
CA VAL A 93 7.07 16.24 10.42
C VAL A 93 8.45 16.31 11.09
N ASN A 94 8.82 15.31 11.85
CA ASN A 94 10.14 15.16 12.46
C ASN A 94 11.00 14.17 11.65
N GLY A 95 11.71 14.67 10.65
CA GLY A 95 12.60 13.84 9.82
C GLY A 95 11.84 12.72 9.08
N TYR A 96 12.31 11.48 9.23
CA TYR A 96 11.71 10.30 8.56
C TYR A 96 10.54 9.67 9.32
N GLN A 97 10.23 10.15 10.52
CA GLN A 97 9.12 9.63 11.35
C GLN A 97 8.09 10.72 11.55
N SER A 98 7.13 10.80 10.64
CA SER A 98 5.90 11.53 10.88
C SER A 98 4.83 10.53 11.32
N THR A 99 4.38 10.63 12.55
CA THR A 99 3.20 9.92 13.03
C THR A 99 1.99 10.79 12.81
N ASP A 100 1.15 10.39 11.87
CA ASP A 100 -0.16 11.01 11.69
C ASP A 100 -1.11 10.46 12.78
N PRO A 101 -1.66 11.31 13.67
CA PRO A 101 -2.58 10.85 14.71
C PRO A 101 -3.78 10.08 14.17
N LEU A 102 -4.26 10.43 12.97
CA LEU A 102 -5.38 9.74 12.33
C LEU A 102 -5.10 8.24 12.14
N LYS A 103 -3.85 7.86 11.89
CA LYS A 103 -3.49 6.44 11.75
C LYS A 103 -3.82 5.63 13.01
N GLU A 104 -3.48 6.20 14.17
CA GLU A 104 -3.72 5.54 15.45
C GLU A 104 -5.21 5.53 15.79
N ILE A 105 -5.94 6.62 15.52
CA ILE A 105 -7.40 6.71 15.71
C ILE A 105 -8.09 5.64 14.84
N LEU A 106 -7.77 5.54 13.56
CA LEU A 106 -8.35 4.54 12.65
C LEU A 106 -8.11 3.11 13.17
N ARG A 107 -6.92 2.85 13.70
CA ARG A 107 -6.56 1.54 14.23
C ARG A 107 -7.31 1.23 15.55
N GLN A 108 -7.33 2.16 16.50
CA GLN A 108 -7.85 1.92 17.84
C GLN A 108 -9.37 1.99 17.90
N GLU A 109 -9.97 3.00 17.28
CA GLU A 109 -11.42 3.25 17.41
C GLU A 109 -12.23 2.51 16.35
N TYR A 110 -11.67 2.33 15.15
CA TYR A 110 -12.40 1.72 14.02
C TYR A 110 -11.90 0.32 13.63
N GLY A 111 -10.77 -0.12 14.20
CA GLY A 111 -10.14 -1.40 13.82
C GLY A 111 -9.64 -1.42 12.37
N ILE A 112 -9.28 -0.25 11.82
CA ILE A 112 -8.84 -0.08 10.44
C ILE A 112 -7.34 0.20 10.40
N GLU A 113 -6.58 -0.68 9.74
CA GLU A 113 -5.16 -0.48 9.53
C GLU A 113 -4.87 -0.03 8.09
N VAL A 114 -4.35 1.18 7.96
CA VAL A 114 -3.98 1.79 6.67
C VAL A 114 -2.59 2.44 6.74
N SER A 115 -2.00 2.65 5.60
CA SER A 115 -0.75 3.41 5.49
C SER A 115 -1.07 4.90 5.36
N LEU A 116 -0.69 5.68 6.37
CA LEU A 116 -0.71 7.14 6.32
C LEU A 116 0.73 7.65 6.36
N SER A 117 1.06 8.51 5.41
CA SER A 117 2.38 9.12 5.25
C SER A 117 2.26 10.63 5.10
N VAL A 118 3.15 11.36 5.75
CA VAL A 118 3.23 12.81 5.60
C VAL A 118 4.56 13.16 4.97
N TRP A 119 4.52 13.91 3.89
CA TRP A 119 5.71 14.33 3.15
C TRP A 119 5.92 15.84 3.30
N ALA A 120 7.17 16.23 3.44
CA ALA A 120 7.53 17.64 3.53
C ALA A 120 7.68 18.30 2.16
N SER A 121 8.06 17.55 1.11
CA SER A 121 8.28 18.10 -0.23
C SER A 121 7.94 17.04 -1.31
N PRO A 122 6.89 17.25 -2.12
CA PRO A 122 5.84 18.25 -1.90
C PRO A 122 5.11 17.97 -0.59
N ALA A 123 4.71 19.04 0.11
CA ALA A 123 3.98 18.90 1.37
C ALA A 123 2.63 18.23 1.11
N GLY A 124 2.37 17.12 1.80
CA GLY A 124 1.15 16.36 1.59
C GLY A 124 0.92 15.29 2.64
N ARG A 125 -0.33 14.96 2.87
CA ARG A 125 -0.82 13.89 3.72
C ARG A 125 -1.42 12.80 2.83
N TYR A 126 -0.81 11.64 2.81
CA TYR A 126 -1.14 10.60 1.83
C TYR A 126 -1.65 9.34 2.52
N LEU A 127 -2.88 8.98 2.20
CA LEU A 127 -3.48 7.70 2.53
C LEU A 127 -3.21 6.72 1.39
N ARG A 128 -2.69 5.55 1.68
CA ARG A 128 -2.54 4.46 0.72
C ARG A 128 -3.47 3.32 1.08
N ILE A 129 -4.34 2.97 0.16
CA ILE A 129 -5.16 1.76 0.22
C ILE A 129 -4.51 0.64 -0.59
N SER A 130 -4.81 -0.59 -0.19
CA SER A 130 -4.31 -1.81 -0.84
C SER A 130 -5.47 -2.77 -1.07
N ALA A 131 -5.53 -3.38 -2.25
CA ALA A 131 -6.52 -4.38 -2.59
C ALA A 131 -5.87 -5.76 -2.70
N GLN A 132 -6.49 -6.76 -2.07
CA GLN A 132 -6.11 -8.17 -2.15
C GLN A 132 -7.38 -9.04 -2.15
N LEU A 133 -7.23 -10.34 -2.39
CA LEU A 133 -8.35 -11.28 -2.50
C LEU A 133 -9.31 -11.27 -1.30
N TYR A 134 -8.81 -11.00 -0.11
CA TYR A 134 -9.61 -10.93 1.12
C TYR A 134 -10.32 -9.58 1.33
N ASN A 135 -10.02 -8.56 0.50
CA ASN A 135 -10.71 -7.28 0.60
C ASN A 135 -11.97 -7.26 -0.27
N SER A 136 -12.94 -6.49 0.22
CA SER A 136 -14.19 -6.18 -0.46
C SER A 136 -14.45 -4.67 -0.44
N LEU A 137 -15.42 -4.22 -1.21
CA LEU A 137 -15.81 -2.81 -1.24
C LEU A 137 -16.27 -2.31 0.13
N GLN A 138 -16.91 -3.17 0.92
CA GLN A 138 -17.38 -2.85 2.29
C GLN A 138 -16.24 -2.39 3.21
N ASP A 139 -15.01 -2.89 3.03
CA ASP A 139 -13.87 -2.47 3.84
C ASP A 139 -13.56 -0.98 3.59
N TYR A 140 -13.66 -0.55 2.34
CA TYR A 140 -13.42 0.84 1.96
C TYR A 140 -14.59 1.76 2.32
N GLU A 141 -15.82 1.27 2.29
CA GLU A 141 -17.00 2.00 2.80
C GLU A 141 -16.87 2.27 4.31
N ARG A 142 -16.39 1.29 5.08
CA ARG A 142 -16.08 1.50 6.50
C ARG A 142 -14.97 2.55 6.68
N LEU A 143 -13.94 2.52 5.86
CA LEU A 143 -12.88 3.51 5.87
C LEU A 143 -13.42 4.91 5.53
N ILE A 144 -14.29 5.03 4.52
CA ILE A 144 -14.93 6.30 4.16
C ILE A 144 -15.69 6.89 5.34
N ASN A 145 -16.53 6.09 5.98
CA ASN A 145 -17.31 6.54 7.15
C ASN A 145 -16.41 7.05 8.28
N ALA A 146 -15.34 6.33 8.58
CA ALA A 146 -14.37 6.75 9.58
C ALA A 146 -13.66 8.05 9.20
N LEU A 147 -13.22 8.17 7.92
CA LEU A 147 -12.56 9.38 7.44
C LEU A 147 -13.48 10.60 7.45
N GLN A 148 -14.76 10.44 7.09
CA GLN A 148 -15.73 11.54 7.13
C GLN A 148 -15.92 12.06 8.54
N LEU A 149 -16.03 11.17 9.54
CA LEU A 149 -16.17 11.56 10.95
C LEU A 149 -14.91 12.28 11.45
N GLU A 150 -13.74 11.73 11.23
CA GLU A 150 -12.47 12.24 11.76
C GLU A 150 -11.97 13.51 11.06
N LEU A 151 -12.33 13.71 9.80
CA LEU A 151 -11.96 14.89 9.02
C LEU A 151 -13.04 15.99 9.04
N GLY A 152 -14.19 15.75 9.70
CA GLY A 152 -15.26 16.74 9.88
C GLY A 152 -16.09 16.98 8.62
N TYR A 153 -16.21 15.99 7.74
CA TYR A 153 -17.16 16.02 6.63
C TYR A 153 -18.55 15.70 7.19
N SER A 154 -19.40 16.72 7.32
CA SER A 154 -20.82 16.53 7.68
C SER A 154 -21.54 15.77 6.58
N GLN A 155 -22.32 14.76 6.97
CA GLN A 155 -23.29 14.08 6.07
C GLN A 155 -24.37 15.03 5.62
#